data_f6b9325d0c502fd3af231fb4083a4eba
#
_entry.id   f6b9325d0c502fd3af231fb4083a4eba
#
_cell.length_a   1.000
_cell.length_b   1.000
_cell.length_c   1.000
_cell.angle_alpha   90.00
_cell.angle_beta   90.00
_cell.angle_gamma   90.00
#
_symmetry.space_group_name_H-M   'P 1'
#
loop_
_entity.id
_entity.type
_entity.pdbx_description
1 polymer ?
#
loop_
_entity_poly.entity_id
_entity_poly.type
_entity_poly.pdbx_seq_one_letter_code
_entity_poly.pdbx_strand_id
1 'polypeptide(L)'
;MISGRKVSVCLMLCSICVAGQIKGAGSESGIHPAMGDFKWVASEPVLEPMKLDAVQWIAVKDPSVVRYKDRWHVFCTVRGIERSHAIMYVSFAEWGGAKEAEQHILKCHEGFFCAPQVFYFTPHKKWYLLCQASDESWEAKYSPACSTTADITNPDSWSKLTPLFDKKPANIEGWLDFWIICDDSKAHLFFTSLDGKMWRCETPLEKFPHGWSTPVVALEADIFEASHTYRLKGQDKYLTLIEAQNGHGWRYYKAYLADRLDSQWIPLAGEKDKSFASMLNIEHPAARWTDVISHGELLRAGYDEKLEADGDNLSFLFQGVLDKDRAGKNYGQIPWRLSILEPSPKRNR
;
A
#
# COMPACT_ATOMS: atom_id res chain seq x y z
N MET A 1 60.75 73.70 27.99
CA MET A 1 59.31 73.80 27.74
C MET A 1 59.01 73.24 26.37
N ILE A 2 58.26 72.29 26.30
CA ILE A 2 57.49 71.69 25.20
C ILE A 2 57.67 70.15 25.20
N SER A 3 56.64 69.54 25.60
CA SER A 3 56.39 68.11 25.80
C SER A 3 56.29 67.37 24.43
N GLY A 4 57.02 66.29 24.31
CA GLY A 4 56.93 65.36 23.19
C GLY A 4 56.03 64.17 23.51
N ARG A 5 54.87 64.08 22.89
CA ARG A 5 53.98 62.90 22.98
C ARG A 5 54.49 61.81 22.04
N LYS A 6 54.79 60.66 22.58
CA LYS A 6 54.99 59.41 21.84
C LYS A 6 53.66 58.87 21.35
N VAL A 7 53.51 58.64 20.06
CA VAL A 7 52.39 57.94 19.45
C VAL A 7 52.80 56.48 19.31
N SER A 8 52.10 55.59 20.04
CA SER A 8 52.24 54.13 19.92
C SER A 8 51.29 53.65 18.82
N VAL A 9 51.85 53.14 17.76
CA VAL A 9 51.06 52.47 16.69
C VAL A 9 50.85 51.04 17.10
N CYS A 10 49.59 50.70 17.41
CA CYS A 10 49.16 49.33 17.67
C CYS A 10 48.79 48.68 16.34
N LEU A 11 49.60 47.72 15.86
CA LEU A 11 49.24 46.85 14.74
C LEU A 11 48.18 45.87 15.17
N MET A 12 46.96 46.04 14.69
CA MET A 12 45.90 45.03 14.77
C MET A 12 46.09 44.03 13.61
N LEU A 13 46.53 42.84 13.95
CA LEU A 13 46.46 41.67 13.04
C LEU A 13 44.99 41.21 12.93
N CYS A 14 44.40 41.48 11.77
CA CYS A 14 43.08 40.94 11.43
C CYS A 14 43.27 39.50 10.95
N SER A 15 42.98 38.54 11.82
CA SER A 15 42.83 37.12 11.42
C SER A 15 41.52 36.97 10.67
N ILE A 16 41.61 36.81 9.35
CA ILE A 16 40.47 36.43 8.53
C ILE A 16 40.21 34.92 8.74
N CYS A 17 39.25 34.59 9.61
CA CYS A 17 38.67 33.25 9.63
C CYS A 17 37.81 33.06 8.40
N VAL A 18 38.34 32.37 7.40
CA VAL A 18 37.54 31.81 6.32
C VAL A 18 36.77 30.64 6.91
N ALA A 19 35.52 30.89 7.35
CA ALA A 19 34.59 29.84 7.64
C ALA A 19 34.18 29.17 6.30
N GLY A 20 34.89 28.09 5.98
CA GLY A 20 34.44 27.16 4.94
C GLY A 20 33.10 26.59 5.37
N GLN A 21 32.03 27.03 4.72
CA GLN A 21 30.76 26.30 4.76
C GLN A 21 30.99 24.91 4.14
N ILE A 22 31.18 23.93 5.01
CA ILE A 22 30.97 22.53 4.64
C ILE A 22 29.46 22.46 4.34
N LYS A 23 29.09 22.53 3.06
CA LYS A 23 27.77 22.04 2.61
C LYS A 23 27.73 20.59 3.07
N GLY A 24 26.93 20.33 4.09
CA GLY A 24 26.56 18.99 4.45
C GLY A 24 26.03 18.33 3.18
N ALA A 25 26.71 17.29 2.74
CA ALA A 25 26.15 16.35 1.78
C ALA A 25 24.86 15.84 2.44
N GLY A 26 23.72 16.34 1.94
CA GLY A 26 22.44 15.72 2.24
C GLY A 26 22.62 14.25 1.87
N SER A 27 22.47 13.35 2.83
CA SER A 27 22.38 11.93 2.52
C SER A 27 21.27 11.81 1.47
N GLU A 28 21.59 11.38 0.26
CA GLU A 28 20.63 10.84 -0.67
C GLU A 28 20.07 9.56 -0.05
N SER A 29 19.15 9.74 0.92
CA SER A 29 18.37 8.68 1.51
C SER A 29 17.23 8.40 0.52
N GLY A 30 17.35 7.34 -0.23
CA GLY A 30 16.30 6.94 -1.13
C GLY A 30 16.53 5.52 -1.61
N ILE A 31 15.49 4.84 -2.06
CA ILE A 31 15.64 3.57 -2.76
C ILE A 31 16.55 3.83 -3.96
N HIS A 32 17.83 3.55 -3.79
CA HIS A 32 18.77 3.55 -4.90
C HIS A 32 18.35 2.47 -5.91
N PRO A 33 18.39 2.73 -7.23
CA PRO A 33 18.20 1.71 -8.24
C PRO A 33 19.10 0.46 -8.07
N ALA A 34 20.23 0.60 -7.38
CA ALA A 34 21.10 -0.51 -6.98
C ALA A 34 20.56 -1.34 -5.79
N MET A 35 19.43 -0.95 -5.20
CA MET A 35 18.87 -1.59 -4.00
C MET A 35 17.78 -2.63 -4.29
N GLY A 36 17.65 -3.13 -5.50
CA GLY A 36 16.72 -4.25 -5.80
C GLY A 36 17.04 -5.57 -5.07
N ASP A 37 17.90 -5.56 -4.06
CA ASP A 37 18.22 -6.72 -3.20
C ASP A 37 17.45 -6.61 -1.87
N PHE A 38 16.15 -6.86 -1.95
CA PHE A 38 15.27 -6.86 -0.78
C PHE A 38 15.46 -8.14 0.04
N LYS A 39 15.51 -7.98 1.37
CA LYS A 39 15.56 -9.08 2.34
C LYS A 39 14.64 -8.77 3.51
N TRP A 40 13.86 -9.75 3.87
CA TRP A 40 12.77 -9.57 4.83
C TRP A 40 12.84 -10.55 5.98
N VAL A 41 12.28 -10.12 7.10
CA VAL A 41 11.94 -10.97 8.23
C VAL A 41 10.42 -10.97 8.36
N ALA A 42 9.80 -12.13 8.32
CA ALA A 42 8.36 -12.27 8.51
C ALA A 42 8.01 -12.39 9.99
N SER A 43 7.03 -11.61 10.45
CA SER A 43 6.43 -11.82 11.77
C SER A 43 5.58 -13.10 11.79
N GLU A 44 5.15 -13.53 12.97
CA GLU A 44 3.99 -14.44 13.09
C GLU A 44 2.73 -13.72 12.58
N PRO A 45 1.65 -14.45 12.25
CA PRO A 45 0.38 -13.84 11.86
C PRO A 45 -0.10 -12.82 12.89
N VAL A 46 -0.43 -11.60 12.44
CA VAL A 46 -0.93 -10.51 13.28
C VAL A 46 -2.45 -10.42 13.29
N LEU A 47 -3.11 -10.91 12.22
CA LEU A 47 -4.58 -11.05 12.13
C LEU A 47 -4.93 -12.41 11.52
N GLU A 48 -5.92 -13.05 12.11
CA GLU A 48 -6.38 -14.40 11.77
C GLU A 48 -7.91 -14.45 11.69
N PRO A 49 -8.48 -15.44 10.95
CA PRO A 49 -9.93 -15.60 10.88
C PRO A 49 -10.52 -15.90 12.25
N MET A 50 -11.70 -15.37 12.51
CA MET A 50 -12.43 -15.58 13.75
C MET A 50 -13.93 -15.70 13.52
N LYS A 51 -14.67 -16.02 14.56
CA LYS A 51 -16.14 -15.92 14.57
C LYS A 51 -16.53 -14.50 14.95
N LEU A 52 -17.31 -13.85 14.09
CA LEU A 52 -17.79 -12.48 14.32
C LEU A 52 -19.21 -12.34 13.73
N ASP A 53 -20.11 -11.69 14.46
CA ASP A 53 -21.52 -11.50 14.06
C ASP A 53 -22.25 -12.82 13.68
N ALA A 54 -22.02 -13.88 14.46
CA ALA A 54 -22.52 -15.24 14.23
C ALA A 54 -22.01 -15.92 12.93
N VAL A 55 -21.16 -15.26 12.15
CA VAL A 55 -20.51 -15.80 10.94
C VAL A 55 -19.15 -16.37 11.31
N GLN A 56 -18.86 -17.58 10.84
CA GLN A 56 -17.51 -18.13 10.88
C GLN A 56 -16.72 -17.64 9.68
N TRP A 57 -15.83 -16.67 9.91
CA TRP A 57 -14.89 -16.24 8.91
C TRP A 57 -13.73 -17.22 8.81
N ILE A 58 -13.35 -17.61 7.60
CA ILE A 58 -12.31 -18.62 7.35
C ILE A 58 -11.03 -18.01 6.76
N ALA A 59 -11.08 -16.76 6.32
CA ALA A 59 -9.93 -16.05 5.79
C ALA A 59 -9.97 -14.57 6.18
N VAL A 60 -8.78 -14.00 6.40
CA VAL A 60 -8.50 -12.56 6.46
C VAL A 60 -7.46 -12.27 5.38
N LYS A 61 -7.78 -11.36 4.44
CA LYS A 61 -6.98 -11.13 3.25
C LYS A 61 -7.13 -9.69 2.72
N ASP A 62 -6.38 -9.36 1.67
CA ASP A 62 -6.44 -8.09 0.95
C ASP A 62 -6.41 -6.88 1.92
N PRO A 63 -5.33 -6.67 2.70
CA PRO A 63 -5.30 -5.61 3.70
C PRO A 63 -5.11 -4.24 3.08
N SER A 64 -5.71 -3.21 3.72
CA SER A 64 -5.34 -1.81 3.56
C SER A 64 -5.15 -1.16 4.94
N VAL A 65 -4.11 -0.34 5.09
CA VAL A 65 -3.67 0.13 6.41
C VAL A 65 -3.21 1.58 6.39
N VAL A 66 -3.62 2.33 7.43
CA VAL A 66 -3.12 3.69 7.69
C VAL A 66 -2.78 3.86 9.18
N ARG A 67 -1.79 4.72 9.47
CA ARG A 67 -1.56 5.21 10.82
C ARG A 67 -2.17 6.61 10.97
N TYR A 68 -3.09 6.75 11.93
CA TYR A 68 -3.74 8.02 12.22
C TYR A 68 -4.02 8.15 13.71
N LYS A 69 -3.71 9.30 14.30
CA LYS A 69 -3.85 9.58 15.75
C LYS A 69 -3.21 8.48 16.62
N ASP A 70 -1.96 8.15 16.30
CA ASP A 70 -1.14 7.14 17.01
C ASP A 70 -1.74 5.73 17.05
N ARG A 71 -2.64 5.42 16.14
CA ARG A 71 -3.24 4.08 15.98
C ARG A 71 -3.11 3.61 14.55
N TRP A 72 -2.95 2.32 14.40
CA TRP A 72 -3.16 1.62 13.13
C TRP A 72 -4.64 1.41 12.91
N HIS A 73 -5.09 1.65 11.71
CA HIS A 73 -6.46 1.37 11.23
C HIS A 73 -6.30 0.43 10.04
N VAL A 74 -6.71 -0.82 10.21
CA VAL A 74 -6.61 -1.87 9.20
C VAL A 74 -7.99 -2.20 8.69
N PHE A 75 -8.13 -2.20 7.38
CA PHE A 75 -9.30 -2.66 6.64
C PHE A 75 -8.86 -3.88 5.83
N CYS A 76 -9.61 -4.97 5.89
CA CYS A 76 -9.24 -6.16 5.15
C CYS A 76 -10.48 -6.94 4.72
N THR A 77 -10.35 -7.69 3.66
CA THR A 77 -11.38 -8.64 3.26
C THR A 77 -11.46 -9.77 4.27
N VAL A 78 -12.67 -10.13 4.70
CA VAL A 78 -12.96 -11.40 5.36
C VAL A 78 -13.83 -12.28 4.46
N ARG A 79 -13.56 -13.58 4.48
CA ARG A 79 -14.28 -14.59 3.69
C ARG A 79 -14.90 -15.62 4.62
N GLY A 80 -16.21 -15.77 4.54
CA GLY A 80 -16.97 -16.77 5.28
C GLY A 80 -17.57 -17.83 4.36
N ILE A 81 -18.24 -18.83 4.95
CA ILE A 81 -18.97 -19.86 4.21
C ILE A 81 -20.35 -19.32 3.85
N GLU A 82 -21.09 -18.85 4.85
CA GLU A 82 -22.47 -18.35 4.69
C GLU A 82 -22.49 -16.99 4.00
N ARG A 83 -21.57 -16.12 4.38
CA ARG A 83 -21.36 -14.81 3.76
C ARG A 83 -20.04 -14.82 2.97
N SER A 84 -20.14 -14.62 1.67
CA SER A 84 -18.98 -14.83 0.79
C SER A 84 -17.84 -13.87 1.09
N HIS A 85 -18.04 -12.55 1.07
CA HIS A 85 -17.03 -11.55 1.37
C HIS A 85 -17.64 -10.35 2.09
N ALA A 86 -16.85 -9.72 2.95
CA ALA A 86 -17.14 -8.42 3.55
C ALA A 86 -15.81 -7.74 3.88
N ILE A 87 -15.84 -6.46 4.23
CA ILE A 87 -14.68 -5.75 4.75
C ILE A 87 -14.79 -5.66 6.27
N MET A 88 -13.73 -6.08 6.95
CA MET A 88 -13.54 -5.97 8.38
C MET A 88 -12.64 -4.76 8.67
N TYR A 89 -12.96 -4.04 9.72
CA TYR A 89 -12.15 -2.98 10.31
C TYR A 89 -11.66 -3.39 11.69
N VAL A 90 -10.39 -3.07 11.97
CA VAL A 90 -9.78 -3.22 13.29
C VAL A 90 -8.81 -2.06 13.54
N SER A 91 -8.71 -1.59 14.80
CA SER A 91 -7.79 -0.54 15.19
C SER A 91 -7.07 -0.84 16.50
N PHE A 92 -5.76 -0.61 16.52
CA PHE A 92 -4.88 -0.87 17.65
C PHE A 92 -3.72 0.13 17.68
N ALA A 93 -3.06 0.29 18.84
CA ALA A 93 -1.91 1.17 18.96
C ALA A 93 -0.63 0.53 18.40
N GLU A 94 -0.38 -0.72 18.78
CA GLU A 94 0.82 -1.48 18.41
C GLU A 94 0.45 -2.83 17.83
N TRP A 95 1.25 -3.35 16.89
CA TRP A 95 0.99 -4.61 16.19
C TRP A 95 0.89 -5.82 17.12
N GLY A 96 1.60 -5.80 18.25
CA GLY A 96 1.48 -6.86 19.27
C GLY A 96 0.08 -7.02 19.88
N GLY A 97 -0.75 -5.99 19.81
CA GLY A 97 -2.14 -6.01 20.29
C GLY A 97 -3.19 -6.23 19.19
N ALA A 98 -2.78 -6.50 17.96
CA ALA A 98 -3.69 -6.59 16.81
C ALA A 98 -4.69 -7.75 16.94
N LYS A 99 -4.25 -8.90 17.46
CA LYS A 99 -5.11 -10.12 17.61
C LYS A 99 -6.23 -9.94 18.61
N GLU A 100 -5.98 -9.17 19.67
CA GLU A 100 -6.93 -8.93 20.77
C GLU A 100 -7.81 -7.70 20.51
N ALA A 101 -7.52 -6.93 19.45
CA ALA A 101 -8.28 -5.74 19.15
C ALA A 101 -9.69 -6.08 18.65
N GLU A 102 -10.66 -5.24 19.03
CA GLU A 102 -12.04 -5.39 18.60
C GLU A 102 -12.16 -5.26 17.08
N GLN A 103 -12.81 -6.24 16.46
CA GLN A 103 -13.02 -6.31 15.03
C GLN A 103 -14.49 -6.00 14.69
N HIS A 104 -14.72 -5.26 13.61
CA HIS A 104 -16.03 -4.82 13.16
C HIS A 104 -16.22 -5.12 11.68
N ILE A 105 -17.36 -5.73 11.32
CA ILE A 105 -17.75 -5.83 9.90
C ILE A 105 -18.38 -4.51 9.48
N LEU A 106 -17.88 -3.91 8.42
CA LEU A 106 -18.46 -2.67 7.89
C LEU A 106 -19.86 -2.93 7.32
N LYS A 107 -20.76 -1.97 7.57
CA LYS A 107 -22.19 -2.02 7.18
C LYS A 107 -22.50 -1.12 5.97
N CYS A 108 -21.47 -0.65 5.27
CA CYS A 108 -21.65 0.24 4.10
C CYS A 108 -22.20 -0.48 2.86
N HIS A 109 -22.25 -1.83 2.87
CA HIS A 109 -22.84 -2.65 1.82
C HIS A 109 -23.29 -4.01 2.37
N GLU A 110 -24.43 -4.53 1.87
CA GLU A 110 -24.96 -5.84 2.30
C GLU A 110 -24.47 -6.99 1.42
N GLY A 111 -24.14 -6.70 0.15
CA GLY A 111 -23.69 -7.67 -0.85
C GLY A 111 -22.20 -8.02 -0.76
N PHE A 112 -21.67 -8.46 -1.91
CA PHE A 112 -20.24 -8.73 -2.08
C PHE A 112 -19.44 -7.43 -2.15
N PHE A 113 -18.45 -7.29 -1.28
CA PHE A 113 -17.45 -6.23 -1.36
C PHE A 113 -16.13 -6.68 -0.70
N CYS A 114 -15.00 -6.37 -1.33
CA CYS A 114 -13.68 -6.84 -0.89
C CYS A 114 -12.54 -6.00 -1.49
N ALA A 115 -11.30 -6.38 -1.20
CA ALA A 115 -10.07 -5.73 -1.64
C ALA A 115 -10.09 -4.21 -1.38
N PRO A 116 -10.10 -3.79 -0.10
CA PRO A 116 -10.20 -2.39 0.28
C PRO A 116 -8.91 -1.63 0.01
N GLN A 117 -9.05 -0.32 -0.25
CA GLN A 117 -8.03 0.69 -0.06
C GLN A 117 -8.63 1.84 0.76
N VAL A 118 -7.92 2.28 1.80
CA VAL A 118 -8.35 3.42 2.63
C VAL A 118 -7.34 4.56 2.53
N PHE A 119 -7.82 5.80 2.39
CA PHE A 119 -7.00 7.01 2.44
C PHE A 119 -7.85 8.23 2.81
N TYR A 120 -7.21 9.26 3.34
CA TYR A 120 -7.84 10.57 3.57
C TYR A 120 -7.71 11.41 2.30
N PHE A 121 -8.82 11.87 1.74
CA PHE A 121 -8.80 12.76 0.59
C PHE A 121 -8.89 14.21 1.06
N THR A 122 -7.75 14.88 1.08
CA THR A 122 -7.57 16.21 1.64
C THR A 122 -8.51 17.26 1.05
N PRO A 123 -8.76 17.31 -0.28
CA PRO A 123 -9.67 18.30 -0.86
C PRO A 123 -11.10 18.20 -0.32
N HIS A 124 -11.58 16.98 -0.04
CA HIS A 124 -12.94 16.77 0.51
C HIS A 124 -12.98 16.69 2.04
N LYS A 125 -11.82 16.69 2.71
CA LYS A 125 -11.70 16.50 4.17
C LYS A 125 -12.43 15.26 4.67
N LYS A 126 -12.32 14.16 3.93
CA LYS A 126 -12.99 12.87 4.21
C LYS A 126 -12.06 11.70 3.99
N TRP A 127 -12.29 10.66 4.74
CA TRP A 127 -11.77 9.33 4.46
C TRP A 127 -12.55 8.70 3.32
N TYR A 128 -11.83 8.02 2.45
CA TYR A 128 -12.35 7.20 1.37
C TYR A 128 -11.96 5.75 1.61
N LEU A 129 -12.92 4.87 1.46
CA LEU A 129 -12.75 3.43 1.36
C LEU A 129 -13.13 3.04 -0.05
N LEU A 130 -12.12 2.74 -0.87
CA LEU A 130 -12.30 2.14 -2.19
C LEU A 130 -12.36 0.63 -2.02
N CYS A 131 -13.16 -0.05 -2.81
CA CYS A 131 -13.20 -1.51 -2.88
C CYS A 131 -13.80 -1.97 -4.21
N GLN A 132 -13.70 -3.25 -4.48
CA GLN A 132 -14.51 -3.88 -5.52
C GLN A 132 -15.81 -4.41 -4.91
N ALA A 133 -16.92 -4.17 -5.57
CA ALA A 133 -18.23 -4.55 -5.06
C ALA A 133 -19.20 -4.95 -6.18
N SER A 134 -20.19 -5.77 -5.82
CA SER A 134 -21.29 -6.13 -6.72
C SER A 134 -22.62 -5.65 -6.14
N ASP A 135 -23.42 -5.01 -6.97
CA ASP A 135 -24.79 -4.63 -6.64
C ASP A 135 -25.67 -4.74 -7.88
N GLU A 136 -26.79 -5.49 -7.76
CA GLU A 136 -27.70 -5.71 -8.87
C GLU A 136 -28.43 -4.44 -9.33
N SER A 137 -28.49 -3.41 -8.49
CA SER A 137 -29.06 -2.12 -8.82
C SER A 137 -28.13 -1.25 -9.70
N TRP A 138 -26.84 -1.54 -9.74
CA TRP A 138 -25.89 -0.79 -10.55
C TRP A 138 -25.92 -1.25 -12.01
N GLU A 139 -25.74 -0.33 -12.95
CA GLU A 139 -25.65 -0.70 -14.38
C GLU A 139 -24.40 -1.58 -14.63
N ALA A 140 -23.26 -1.25 -14.03
CA ALA A 140 -22.04 -2.06 -14.10
C ALA A 140 -22.01 -3.16 -13.03
N LYS A 141 -23.10 -3.82 -12.70
CA LYS A 141 -23.24 -4.94 -11.73
C LYS A 141 -22.05 -5.24 -10.80
N TYR A 142 -20.83 -5.12 -11.27
CA TYR A 142 -19.55 -5.23 -10.56
C TYR A 142 -18.67 -4.05 -10.96
N SER A 143 -18.17 -3.30 -9.97
CA SER A 143 -17.44 -2.04 -10.19
C SER A 143 -16.49 -1.73 -9.04
N PRO A 144 -15.42 -0.93 -9.29
CA PRO A 144 -14.80 -0.17 -8.22
C PRO A 144 -15.86 0.74 -7.59
N ALA A 145 -15.95 0.73 -6.28
CA ALA A 145 -16.92 1.51 -5.53
C ALA A 145 -16.25 2.18 -4.34
N CYS A 146 -16.79 3.29 -3.88
CA CYS A 146 -16.29 3.98 -2.71
C CYS A 146 -17.37 4.26 -1.67
N SER A 147 -16.94 4.27 -0.42
CA SER A 147 -17.66 4.79 0.74
C SER A 147 -16.84 5.89 1.39
N THR A 148 -17.47 6.81 2.10
CA THR A 148 -16.77 7.92 2.77
C THR A 148 -17.20 8.09 4.21
N THR A 149 -16.27 8.59 5.05
CA THR A 149 -16.59 9.03 6.42
C THR A 149 -15.77 10.27 6.81
N ALA A 150 -16.26 11.04 7.76
CA ALA A 150 -15.48 12.09 8.42
C ALA A 150 -14.65 11.55 9.59
N ASP A 151 -15.00 10.37 10.10
CA ASP A 151 -14.34 9.75 11.27
C ASP A 151 -14.01 8.28 11.01
N ILE A 152 -12.74 8.00 10.70
CA ILE A 152 -12.23 6.64 10.47
C ILE A 152 -12.33 5.74 11.71
N THR A 153 -12.41 6.33 12.91
CA THR A 153 -12.45 5.57 14.17
C THR A 153 -13.82 4.96 14.44
N ASN A 154 -14.86 5.40 13.76
CA ASN A 154 -16.22 4.90 13.89
C ASN A 154 -16.61 3.99 12.71
N PRO A 155 -16.61 2.66 12.87
CA PRO A 155 -16.92 1.70 11.80
C PRO A 155 -18.34 1.81 11.25
N ASP A 156 -19.28 2.39 12.01
CA ASP A 156 -20.68 2.57 11.60
C ASP A 156 -20.93 3.90 10.84
N SER A 157 -19.91 4.77 10.71
CA SER A 157 -20.05 6.11 10.11
C SER A 157 -19.83 6.12 8.58
N TRP A 158 -19.45 5.01 7.99
CA TRP A 158 -19.23 4.89 6.56
C TRP A 158 -20.53 5.01 5.76
N SER A 159 -20.53 5.83 4.72
CA SER A 159 -21.67 5.98 3.80
C SER A 159 -21.95 4.67 3.05
N LYS A 160 -23.12 4.52 2.46
CA LYS A 160 -23.35 3.42 1.50
C LYS A 160 -22.36 3.49 0.37
N LEU A 161 -21.96 2.33 -0.17
CA LEU A 161 -21.10 2.24 -1.36
C LEU A 161 -21.78 2.86 -2.57
N THR A 162 -20.98 3.60 -3.35
CA THR A 162 -21.37 4.14 -4.66
C THR A 162 -20.34 3.72 -5.70
N PRO A 163 -20.74 3.26 -6.91
CA PRO A 163 -19.83 2.88 -7.95
C PRO A 163 -19.05 4.10 -8.48
N LEU A 164 -17.79 3.91 -8.87
CA LEU A 164 -16.99 4.96 -9.51
C LEU A 164 -17.28 5.09 -11.01
N PHE A 165 -17.89 4.09 -11.60
CA PHE A 165 -18.26 4.04 -13.02
C PHE A 165 -19.71 3.63 -13.16
N ASP A 166 -20.45 4.35 -13.98
CA ASP A 166 -21.80 3.93 -14.37
C ASP A 166 -21.77 2.65 -15.20
N LYS A 167 -20.79 2.54 -16.10
CA LYS A 167 -20.59 1.39 -16.98
C LYS A 167 -19.14 0.92 -16.96
N LYS A 168 -18.92 -0.39 -17.04
CA LYS A 168 -17.58 -0.93 -17.27
C LYS A 168 -17.04 -0.40 -18.60
N PRO A 169 -15.80 0.13 -18.64
CA PRO A 169 -15.18 0.59 -19.89
C PRO A 169 -15.12 -0.53 -20.92
N ALA A 170 -15.49 -0.23 -22.18
CA ALA A 170 -15.65 -1.23 -23.23
C ALA A 170 -14.35 -1.93 -23.65
N ASN A 171 -13.20 -1.31 -23.39
CA ASN A 171 -11.88 -1.84 -23.72
C ASN A 171 -11.30 -2.75 -22.61
N ILE A 172 -12.06 -3.05 -21.54
CA ILE A 172 -11.64 -3.86 -20.41
C ILE A 172 -12.48 -5.14 -20.36
N GLU A 173 -11.85 -6.31 -20.42
CA GLU A 173 -12.53 -7.59 -20.25
C GLU A 173 -12.77 -7.93 -18.78
N GLY A 174 -11.71 -7.86 -17.96
CA GLY A 174 -11.73 -8.03 -16.51
C GLY A 174 -11.14 -6.83 -15.80
N TRP A 175 -11.50 -6.60 -14.55
CA TRP A 175 -10.87 -5.62 -13.69
C TRP A 175 -11.02 -5.99 -12.22
N LEU A 176 -9.96 -5.79 -11.45
CA LEU A 176 -9.94 -6.08 -10.01
C LEU A 176 -8.79 -5.32 -9.32
N ASP A 177 -8.83 -5.31 -7.99
CA ASP A 177 -7.80 -4.75 -7.11
C ASP A 177 -7.49 -3.29 -7.44
N PHE A 178 -8.51 -2.48 -7.27
CA PHE A 178 -8.50 -1.05 -7.58
C PHE A 178 -7.68 -0.27 -6.56
N TRP A 179 -6.85 0.63 -7.06
CA TRP A 179 -5.94 1.43 -6.26
C TRP A 179 -5.88 2.88 -6.75
N ILE A 180 -6.19 3.83 -5.86
CA ILE A 180 -6.15 5.27 -6.18
C ILE A 180 -4.93 5.89 -5.51
N ILE A 181 -4.21 6.71 -6.27
CA ILE A 181 -3.16 7.60 -5.78
C ILE A 181 -3.28 8.93 -6.51
N CYS A 182 -2.97 10.05 -5.83
CA CYS A 182 -3.05 11.37 -6.44
C CYS A 182 -1.67 12.00 -6.59
N ASP A 183 -1.45 12.67 -7.72
CA ASP A 183 -0.43 13.70 -7.87
C ASP A 183 -1.00 15.07 -7.44
N ASP A 184 -0.37 16.17 -7.84
CA ASP A 184 -0.80 17.51 -7.45
C ASP A 184 -2.02 18.03 -8.25
N SER A 185 -2.43 17.34 -9.31
CA SER A 185 -3.45 17.76 -10.25
C SER A 185 -4.54 16.73 -10.51
N LYS A 186 -4.20 15.46 -10.39
CA LYS A 186 -5.08 14.35 -10.79
C LYS A 186 -5.10 13.23 -9.76
N ALA A 187 -6.23 12.53 -9.71
CA ALA A 187 -6.33 11.18 -9.15
C ALA A 187 -6.13 10.16 -10.26
N HIS A 188 -5.32 9.15 -9.99
CA HIS A 188 -5.02 8.03 -10.87
C HIS A 188 -5.57 6.75 -10.25
N LEU A 189 -6.41 6.05 -10.98
CA LEU A 189 -6.94 4.74 -10.60
C LEU A 189 -6.18 3.66 -11.36
N PHE A 190 -5.47 2.82 -10.63
CA PHE A 190 -4.80 1.63 -11.15
C PHE A 190 -5.63 0.38 -10.83
N PHE A 191 -5.54 -0.62 -11.69
CA PHE A 191 -6.16 -1.94 -11.50
C PHE A 191 -5.51 -2.98 -12.41
N THR A 192 -5.78 -4.26 -12.18
CA THR A 192 -5.29 -5.38 -13.00
C THR A 192 -6.44 -6.11 -13.68
N SER A 193 -6.13 -6.93 -14.69
CA SER A 193 -7.13 -7.64 -15.50
C SER A 193 -6.85 -9.14 -15.66
N LEU A 194 -5.92 -9.72 -14.89
CA LEU A 194 -5.52 -11.15 -14.90
C LEU A 194 -4.93 -11.65 -16.24
N ASP A 195 -4.63 -10.74 -17.17
CA ASP A 195 -4.05 -11.03 -18.49
C ASP A 195 -2.63 -10.43 -18.65
N GLY A 196 -1.94 -10.19 -17.53
CA GLY A 196 -0.59 -9.62 -17.52
C GLY A 196 -0.55 -8.10 -17.62
N LYS A 197 -1.67 -7.41 -17.41
CA LYS A 197 -1.73 -5.95 -17.55
C LYS A 197 -2.11 -5.24 -16.25
N MET A 198 -1.42 -4.15 -16.00
CA MET A 198 -1.82 -3.08 -15.10
C MET A 198 -2.38 -1.93 -15.92
N TRP A 199 -3.59 -1.53 -15.62
CA TRP A 199 -4.31 -0.44 -16.28
C TRP A 199 -4.28 0.82 -15.43
N ARG A 200 -4.43 1.97 -16.06
CA ARG A 200 -4.56 3.27 -15.43
C ARG A 200 -5.63 4.11 -16.13
N CYS A 201 -6.48 4.76 -15.35
CA CYS A 201 -7.27 5.91 -15.79
C CYS A 201 -7.08 7.05 -14.79
N GLU A 202 -7.48 8.26 -15.18
CA GLU A 202 -7.22 9.47 -14.40
C GLU A 202 -8.41 10.42 -14.44
N THR A 203 -8.52 11.25 -13.41
CA THR A 203 -9.50 12.35 -13.34
C THR A 203 -8.87 13.56 -12.64
N PRO A 204 -9.19 14.80 -13.04
CA PRO A 204 -8.80 16.01 -12.29
C PRO A 204 -9.30 15.93 -10.83
N LEU A 205 -8.50 16.43 -9.87
CA LEU A 205 -8.84 16.36 -8.44
C LEU A 205 -10.21 17.00 -8.13
N GLU A 206 -10.57 18.08 -8.83
CA GLU A 206 -11.86 18.76 -8.66
C GLU A 206 -13.06 17.95 -9.16
N LYS A 207 -12.85 16.92 -9.97
CA LYS A 207 -13.91 16.03 -10.46
C LYS A 207 -14.00 14.71 -9.69
N PHE A 208 -12.95 14.39 -8.92
CA PHE A 208 -12.93 13.16 -8.13
C PHE A 208 -14.16 13.07 -7.18
N PRO A 209 -14.82 11.92 -7.06
CA PRO A 209 -14.47 10.58 -7.55
C PRO A 209 -15.06 10.22 -8.92
N HIS A 210 -15.45 11.19 -9.74
CA HIS A 210 -16.08 11.00 -11.05
C HIS A 210 -15.18 11.49 -12.19
N GLY A 211 -15.66 11.39 -13.44
CA GLY A 211 -14.98 11.97 -14.60
C GLY A 211 -13.73 11.22 -15.04
N TRP A 212 -13.65 9.93 -14.78
CA TRP A 212 -12.53 9.07 -15.15
C TRP A 212 -12.33 9.00 -16.67
N SER A 213 -11.09 9.09 -17.11
CA SER A 213 -10.70 8.89 -18.49
C SER A 213 -10.89 7.42 -18.93
N THR A 214 -10.86 7.16 -20.24
CA THR A 214 -10.73 5.79 -20.74
C THR A 214 -9.44 5.16 -20.20
N PRO A 215 -9.48 3.93 -19.65
CA PRO A 215 -8.30 3.24 -19.17
C PRO A 215 -7.29 2.95 -20.29
N VAL A 216 -6.00 3.11 -19.94
CA VAL A 216 -4.86 2.76 -20.80
C VAL A 216 -3.98 1.73 -20.09
N VAL A 217 -3.27 0.90 -20.86
CA VAL A 217 -2.28 -0.02 -20.29
C VAL A 217 -1.11 0.80 -19.74
N ALA A 218 -0.84 0.70 -18.44
CA ALA A 218 0.27 1.37 -17.78
C ALA A 218 1.52 0.50 -17.73
N LEU A 219 1.35 -0.81 -17.59
CA LEU A 219 2.42 -1.79 -17.58
C LEU A 219 1.90 -3.14 -18.11
N GLU A 220 2.70 -3.80 -18.92
CA GLU A 220 2.47 -5.19 -19.34
C GLU A 220 3.69 -6.03 -18.93
N ALA A 221 3.45 -7.07 -18.15
CA ALA A 221 4.47 -7.97 -17.62
C ALA A 221 3.83 -9.27 -17.12
N ASP A 222 4.61 -10.14 -16.48
CA ASP A 222 4.06 -11.25 -15.68
C ASP A 222 3.39 -10.64 -14.42
N ILE A 223 2.12 -10.26 -14.57
CA ILE A 223 1.26 -9.64 -13.58
C ILE A 223 0.10 -10.58 -13.31
N PHE A 224 -0.16 -10.86 -12.04
CA PHE A 224 -1.33 -11.61 -11.62
C PHE A 224 -2.43 -10.66 -11.14
N GLU A 225 -2.23 -10.00 -9.99
CA GLU A 225 -3.21 -9.07 -9.41
C GLU A 225 -2.51 -8.02 -8.50
N ALA A 226 -3.27 -7.22 -7.76
CA ALA A 226 -2.81 -6.34 -6.67
C ALA A 226 -1.67 -5.39 -7.07
N SER A 227 -1.95 -4.41 -7.94
CA SER A 227 -1.01 -3.35 -8.29
C SER A 227 -1.18 -2.16 -7.35
N HIS A 228 -0.28 -2.00 -6.37
CA HIS A 228 -0.32 -0.94 -5.36
C HIS A 228 0.80 0.06 -5.56
N THR A 229 0.45 1.32 -5.78
CA THR A 229 1.37 2.40 -6.16
C THR A 229 1.50 3.42 -5.04
N TYR A 230 2.73 3.85 -4.76
CA TYR A 230 3.11 4.76 -3.67
C TYR A 230 4.01 5.87 -4.18
N ARG A 231 3.94 7.06 -3.58
CA ARG A 231 4.95 8.10 -3.73
C ARG A 231 6.11 7.83 -2.77
N LEU A 232 7.34 7.88 -3.25
CA LEU A 232 8.50 7.75 -2.37
C LEU A 232 8.75 9.07 -1.64
N LYS A 233 8.69 9.03 -0.31
CA LYS A 233 8.87 10.20 0.55
C LYS A 233 10.21 10.87 0.30
N GLY A 234 10.16 12.21 0.08
CA GLY A 234 11.36 13.00 -0.19
C GLY A 234 11.98 12.81 -1.57
N GLN A 235 11.31 12.10 -2.48
CA GLN A 235 11.76 11.84 -3.84
C GLN A 235 10.66 12.17 -4.85
N ASP A 236 11.06 12.61 -6.05
CA ASP A 236 10.13 12.77 -7.18
C ASP A 236 10.02 11.44 -7.95
N LYS A 237 9.62 10.39 -7.24
CA LYS A 237 9.48 9.03 -7.78
C LYS A 237 8.29 8.29 -7.17
N TYR A 238 7.78 7.37 -7.96
CA TYR A 238 6.72 6.46 -7.57
C TYR A 238 7.23 5.02 -7.60
N LEU A 239 6.76 4.23 -6.66
CA LEU A 239 6.99 2.79 -6.56
C LEU A 239 5.67 2.07 -6.75
N THR A 240 5.58 1.12 -7.67
CA THR A 240 4.45 0.19 -7.73
C THR A 240 4.90 -1.22 -7.38
N LEU A 241 4.13 -1.86 -6.51
CA LEU A 241 4.27 -3.26 -6.13
C LEU A 241 3.17 -4.06 -6.82
N ILE A 242 3.54 -5.16 -7.43
CA ILE A 242 2.62 -5.98 -8.23
C ILE A 242 2.76 -7.43 -7.84
N GLU A 243 1.63 -8.09 -7.56
CA GLU A 243 1.61 -9.53 -7.34
C GLU A 243 1.78 -10.27 -8.65
N ALA A 244 2.71 -11.22 -8.67
CA ALA A 244 2.94 -12.15 -9.77
C ALA A 244 2.69 -13.59 -9.31
N GLN A 245 2.40 -14.46 -10.26
CA GLN A 245 2.12 -15.86 -9.98
C GLN A 245 2.86 -16.75 -10.99
N ASN A 246 3.59 -17.76 -10.49
CA ASN A 246 4.05 -18.82 -11.38
C ASN A 246 2.96 -19.87 -11.59
N GLY A 247 3.08 -20.67 -12.64
CA GLY A 247 2.09 -21.69 -13.05
C GLY A 247 1.74 -22.76 -11.99
N HIS A 248 2.36 -22.74 -10.80
CA HIS A 248 2.09 -23.64 -9.67
C HIS A 248 1.37 -22.93 -8.52
N GLY A 249 0.83 -21.72 -8.74
CA GLY A 249 0.15 -20.94 -7.72
C GLY A 249 1.09 -20.38 -6.64
N TRP A 250 2.38 -20.33 -6.89
CA TRP A 250 3.36 -19.70 -6.03
C TRP A 250 3.35 -18.19 -6.28
N ARG A 251 2.96 -17.40 -5.28
CA ARG A 251 2.74 -15.98 -5.38
C ARG A 251 3.91 -15.20 -4.77
N TYR A 252 4.25 -14.08 -5.40
CA TYR A 252 5.34 -13.20 -4.99
C TYR A 252 5.12 -11.78 -5.51
N TYR A 253 5.87 -10.82 -4.98
CA TYR A 253 5.76 -9.42 -5.38
C TYR A 253 6.95 -8.94 -6.18
N LYS A 254 6.66 -8.20 -7.24
CA LYS A 254 7.59 -7.42 -8.04
C LYS A 254 7.52 -5.95 -7.66
N ALA A 255 8.58 -5.18 -7.98
CA ALA A 255 8.63 -3.74 -7.78
C ALA A 255 9.10 -3.03 -9.05
N TYR A 256 8.47 -1.91 -9.34
CA TYR A 256 8.80 -1.02 -10.46
C TYR A 256 8.82 0.43 -9.99
N LEU A 257 9.66 1.26 -10.63
CA LEU A 257 9.77 2.70 -10.38
C LEU A 257 9.30 3.50 -11.59
N ALA A 258 8.75 4.69 -11.33
CA ALA A 258 8.44 5.69 -12.35
C ALA A 258 8.69 7.10 -11.80
N ASP A 259 9.00 8.06 -12.70
CA ASP A 259 9.16 9.47 -12.33
C ASP A 259 7.80 10.19 -12.23
N ARG A 260 6.77 9.66 -12.89
CA ARG A 260 5.39 10.15 -12.85
C ARG A 260 4.41 8.99 -12.96
N LEU A 261 3.20 9.15 -12.44
CA LEU A 261 2.14 8.14 -12.46
C LEU A 261 1.70 7.75 -13.89
N ASP A 262 1.93 8.62 -14.86
CA ASP A 262 1.59 8.44 -16.27
C ASP A 262 2.81 8.15 -17.17
N SER A 263 4.00 7.93 -16.59
CA SER A 263 5.21 7.59 -17.33
C SER A 263 5.48 6.08 -17.38
N GLN A 264 6.56 5.70 -18.02
CA GLN A 264 7.00 4.30 -18.11
C GLN A 264 7.45 3.78 -16.74
N TRP A 265 7.02 2.57 -16.40
CA TRP A 265 7.45 1.83 -15.21
C TRP A 265 8.72 1.03 -15.51
N ILE A 266 9.77 1.26 -14.75
CA ILE A 266 11.08 0.61 -14.89
C ILE A 266 11.25 -0.45 -13.81
N PRO A 267 11.63 -1.69 -14.13
CA PRO A 267 11.83 -2.73 -13.13
C PRO A 267 12.90 -2.34 -12.09
N LEU A 268 12.57 -2.46 -10.81
CA LEU A 268 13.49 -2.36 -9.68
C LEU A 268 13.81 -3.75 -9.13
N ALA A 269 12.79 -4.58 -8.97
CA ALA A 269 12.85 -5.98 -8.52
C ALA A 269 11.78 -6.76 -9.32
N GLY A 270 12.00 -6.87 -10.63
CA GLY A 270 11.05 -7.41 -11.60
C GLY A 270 11.18 -8.90 -11.86
N GLU A 271 12.24 -9.55 -11.39
CA GLU A 271 12.52 -10.95 -11.66
C GLU A 271 12.15 -11.83 -10.46
N LYS A 272 11.78 -13.08 -10.72
CA LYS A 272 11.37 -14.03 -9.70
C LYS A 272 12.45 -14.28 -8.63
N ASP A 273 13.69 -14.40 -9.03
CA ASP A 273 14.85 -14.64 -8.16
C ASP A 273 15.41 -13.36 -7.52
N LYS A 274 14.98 -12.18 -8.03
CA LYS A 274 15.26 -10.85 -7.49
C LYS A 274 13.96 -10.08 -7.31
N SER A 275 13.02 -10.68 -6.60
CA SER A 275 11.69 -10.12 -6.35
C SER A 275 11.71 -9.14 -5.17
N PHE A 276 10.70 -8.28 -5.10
CA PHE A 276 10.46 -7.44 -3.93
C PHE A 276 10.23 -8.30 -2.67
N ALA A 277 9.29 -9.23 -2.74
CA ALA A 277 9.02 -10.18 -1.66
C ALA A 277 8.60 -11.54 -2.21
N SER A 278 9.31 -12.58 -1.80
CA SER A 278 9.02 -13.97 -2.13
C SER A 278 9.62 -14.91 -1.09
N MET A 279 9.28 -16.17 -1.14
CA MET A 279 9.87 -17.17 -0.23
C MET A 279 11.40 -17.36 -0.40
N LEU A 280 12.01 -16.72 -1.42
CA LEU A 280 13.48 -16.78 -1.65
C LEU A 280 14.23 -15.70 -0.86
N ASN A 281 13.57 -14.62 -0.45
CA ASN A 281 14.21 -13.49 0.24
C ASN A 281 13.58 -13.14 1.59
N ILE A 282 12.88 -14.11 2.21
CA ILE A 282 12.22 -13.98 3.51
C ILE A 282 12.82 -14.96 4.51
N GLU A 283 13.19 -14.43 5.68
CA GLU A 283 13.58 -15.20 6.86
C GLU A 283 12.39 -15.35 7.82
N HIS A 284 12.25 -16.54 8.40
CA HIS A 284 11.25 -16.86 9.42
C HIS A 284 11.97 -17.09 10.75
N PRO A 285 12.02 -16.13 11.68
CA PRO A 285 12.70 -16.31 12.96
C PRO A 285 11.98 -17.28 13.90
N ALA A 286 10.67 -17.48 13.68
CA ALA A 286 9.83 -18.48 14.35
C ALA A 286 9.49 -19.62 13.37
N ALA A 287 8.50 -20.44 13.72
CA ALA A 287 8.02 -21.50 12.82
C ALA A 287 7.45 -20.89 11.53
N ARG A 288 7.85 -21.43 10.39
CA ARG A 288 7.29 -21.03 9.09
C ARG A 288 5.80 -21.29 9.05
N TRP A 289 5.03 -20.26 8.75
CA TRP A 289 3.56 -20.28 8.74
C TRP A 289 2.96 -19.98 7.36
N THR A 290 3.78 -19.62 6.37
CA THR A 290 3.36 -19.36 4.99
C THR A 290 4.34 -19.95 3.99
N ASP A 291 3.82 -20.32 2.82
CA ASP A 291 4.57 -20.77 1.65
C ASP A 291 4.39 -19.80 0.46
N VAL A 292 3.61 -18.74 0.63
CA VAL A 292 3.32 -17.74 -0.40
C VAL A 292 3.26 -16.34 0.21
N ILE A 293 3.60 -15.34 -0.60
CA ILE A 293 3.39 -13.92 -0.32
C ILE A 293 2.37 -13.42 -1.32
N SER A 294 1.20 -13.04 -0.83
CA SER A 294 0.07 -12.63 -1.66
C SER A 294 -0.52 -11.33 -1.13
N HIS A 295 -1.39 -10.73 -1.83
CA HIS A 295 -2.05 -9.45 -1.67
C HIS A 295 -1.66 -8.68 -0.40
N GLY A 296 -0.98 -7.55 -0.54
CA GLY A 296 -0.46 -6.80 0.60
C GLY A 296 -0.27 -5.33 0.31
N GLU A 297 -0.06 -4.54 1.36
CA GLU A 297 0.16 -3.09 1.33
C GLU A 297 1.39 -2.68 2.13
N LEU A 298 2.14 -1.67 1.66
CA LEU A 298 3.19 -1.02 2.44
C LEU A 298 2.58 -0.28 3.65
N LEU A 299 3.26 -0.33 4.79
CA LEU A 299 2.96 0.56 5.90
C LEU A 299 3.38 1.98 5.50
N ARG A 300 2.40 2.83 5.20
CA ARG A 300 2.62 4.16 4.65
C ARG A 300 3.16 5.14 5.69
N ALA A 301 3.97 6.10 5.25
CA ALA A 301 4.46 7.21 6.07
C ALA A 301 3.40 8.29 6.29
N GLY A 302 2.38 8.37 5.41
CA GLY A 302 1.23 9.27 5.49
C GLY A 302 -0.08 8.51 5.40
N TYR A 303 -1.18 9.23 5.54
CA TYR A 303 -2.54 8.65 5.49
C TYR A 303 -3.41 9.26 4.39
N ASP A 304 -2.90 10.26 3.66
CA ASP A 304 -3.64 10.98 2.64
C ASP A 304 -3.54 10.33 1.24
N GLU A 305 -4.13 10.99 0.27
CA GLU A 305 -4.22 10.57 -1.14
C GLU A 305 -2.87 10.52 -1.88
N LYS A 306 -1.80 11.04 -1.27
CA LYS A 306 -0.44 10.96 -1.85
C LYS A 306 0.19 9.60 -1.64
N LEU A 307 -0.31 8.81 -0.69
CA LEU A 307 0.15 7.45 -0.35
C LEU A 307 1.68 7.37 -0.19
N GLU A 308 2.25 8.28 0.61
CA GLU A 308 3.70 8.30 0.79
C GLU A 308 4.20 7.04 1.51
N ALA A 309 5.28 6.45 0.98
CA ALA A 309 6.04 5.37 1.60
C ALA A 309 7.48 5.84 1.87
N ASP A 310 8.02 5.48 3.03
CA ASP A 310 9.41 5.76 3.40
C ASP A 310 10.31 4.70 2.75
N GLY A 311 11.02 5.10 1.69
CA GLY A 311 11.88 4.20 0.93
C GLY A 311 13.03 3.58 1.72
N ASP A 312 13.44 4.21 2.81
CA ASP A 312 14.52 3.72 3.69
C ASP A 312 14.02 2.74 4.77
N ASN A 313 12.71 2.72 5.02
CA ASN A 313 12.09 1.92 6.07
C ASN A 313 10.77 1.30 5.60
N LEU A 314 10.84 0.49 4.54
CA LEU A 314 9.68 -0.20 4.02
C LEU A 314 9.27 -1.34 4.95
N SER A 315 8.01 -1.42 5.32
CA SER A 315 7.38 -2.58 5.94
C SER A 315 6.14 -2.95 5.12
N PHE A 316 5.84 -4.23 5.01
CA PHE A 316 4.82 -4.74 4.10
C PHE A 316 3.85 -5.68 4.82
N LEU A 317 2.59 -5.26 4.96
CA LEU A 317 1.51 -6.09 5.48
C LEU A 317 0.98 -6.97 4.34
N PHE A 318 0.99 -8.28 4.49
CA PHE A 318 0.65 -9.23 3.44
C PHE A 318 -0.22 -10.39 3.93
N GLN A 319 -0.89 -11.04 3.02
CA GLN A 319 -1.58 -12.29 3.29
C GLN A 319 -0.71 -13.50 2.93
N GLY A 320 -0.80 -14.54 3.76
CA GLY A 320 -0.07 -15.77 3.57
C GLY A 320 -0.84 -17.01 3.99
N VAL A 321 -0.39 -18.18 3.56
CA VAL A 321 -0.95 -19.48 3.90
C VAL A 321 0.07 -20.59 3.60
N LEU A 322 0.04 -21.69 4.36
CA LEU A 322 0.84 -22.88 4.06
C LEU A 322 0.24 -23.69 2.91
N ASP A 323 1.09 -24.31 2.10
CA ASP A 323 0.66 -25.20 1.01
C ASP A 323 -0.24 -26.34 1.52
N LYS A 324 0.08 -26.92 2.68
CA LYS A 324 -0.75 -27.97 3.30
C LYS A 324 -2.17 -27.49 3.66
N ASP A 325 -2.33 -26.21 4.01
CA ASP A 325 -3.61 -25.63 4.43
C ASP A 325 -4.49 -25.24 3.23
N ARG A 326 -3.91 -25.05 2.05
CA ARG A 326 -4.63 -24.79 0.79
C ARG A 326 -4.81 -26.00 -0.12
N ALA A 327 -4.07 -27.09 0.12
CA ALA A 327 -4.12 -28.29 -0.71
C ALA A 327 -5.54 -28.89 -0.75
N GLY A 328 -6.04 -29.15 -1.96
CA GLY A 328 -7.37 -29.71 -2.19
C GLY A 328 -8.54 -28.76 -1.93
N LYS A 329 -8.30 -27.50 -1.58
CA LYS A 329 -9.34 -26.49 -1.38
C LYS A 329 -9.51 -25.64 -2.63
N ASN A 330 -10.74 -25.23 -2.93
CA ASN A 330 -10.98 -24.15 -3.87
C ASN A 330 -10.58 -22.79 -3.23
N TYR A 331 -10.38 -21.75 -4.05
CA TYR A 331 -9.87 -20.45 -3.60
C TYR A 331 -10.68 -19.85 -2.42
N GLY A 332 -12.01 -19.98 -2.45
CA GLY A 332 -12.89 -19.46 -1.40
C GLY A 332 -12.80 -20.18 -0.06
N GLN A 333 -12.06 -21.27 0.04
CA GLN A 333 -11.88 -22.08 1.27
C GLN A 333 -10.48 -21.97 1.86
N ILE A 334 -9.58 -21.20 1.23
CA ILE A 334 -8.20 -21.03 1.68
C ILE A 334 -8.17 -20.14 2.92
N PRO A 335 -7.57 -20.60 4.04
CA PRO A 335 -7.56 -19.88 5.31
C PRO A 335 -6.42 -18.85 5.37
N TRP A 336 -6.52 -17.79 4.60
CA TRP A 336 -5.56 -16.70 4.59
C TRP A 336 -5.44 -16.02 5.94
N ARG A 337 -4.22 -15.58 6.28
CA ARG A 337 -3.89 -14.82 7.49
C ARG A 337 -2.96 -13.66 7.11
N LEU A 338 -2.95 -12.59 7.93
CA LEU A 338 -2.10 -11.42 7.68
C LEU A 338 -0.87 -11.42 8.59
N SER A 339 0.26 -10.97 8.05
CA SER A 339 1.51 -10.77 8.75
C SER A 339 2.30 -9.60 8.15
N ILE A 340 3.41 -9.22 8.80
CA ILE A 340 4.25 -8.13 8.39
C ILE A 340 5.63 -8.66 7.96
N LEU A 341 6.12 -8.12 6.85
CA LEU A 341 7.53 -8.18 6.49
C LEU A 341 8.22 -6.90 6.94
N GLU A 342 9.31 -7.07 7.68
CA GLU A 342 10.22 -5.98 8.04
C GLU A 342 11.58 -6.20 7.37
N PRO A 343 12.34 -5.13 7.05
CA PRO A 343 13.67 -5.28 6.48
C PRO A 343 14.57 -6.10 7.39
N SER A 344 15.28 -7.06 6.82
CA SER A 344 16.31 -7.81 7.59
C SER A 344 17.37 -6.82 8.10
N PRO A 345 17.80 -6.92 9.37
CA PRO A 345 18.88 -6.09 9.90
C PRO A 345 20.12 -6.19 9.01
N LYS A 346 20.71 -5.06 8.61
CA LYS A 346 21.99 -5.05 7.89
C LYS A 346 23.03 -5.74 8.77
N ARG A 347 23.52 -6.88 8.34
CA ARG A 347 24.70 -7.49 9.00
C ARG A 347 25.89 -6.55 8.77
N ASN A 348 26.33 -5.87 9.82
CA ASN A 348 27.60 -5.16 9.79
C ASN A 348 28.68 -6.17 9.39
N ARG A 349 29.25 -5.97 8.19
CA ARG A 349 30.42 -6.73 7.74
C ARG A 349 31.68 -6.14 8.32
#